data_36f3d7af834ee4cc75094f8767aa2d05
#
_entry.id   36f3d7af834ee4cc75094f8767aa2d05
#
_cell.length_a   1.000
_cell.length_b   1.000
_cell.length_c   1.000
_cell.angle_alpha   90.00
_cell.angle_beta   90.00
_cell.angle_gamma   90.00
#
_symmetry.space_group_name_H-M   'P 1'
#
loop_
_entity.id
_entity.type
_entity.pdbx_description
1 polymer ?
#
loop_
_entity_poly.entity_id
_entity_poly.type
_entity_poly.pdbx_seq_one_letter_code
_entity_poly.pdbx_strand_id
1 'polypeptide(L)'
;YHIGKKSQLRLSYGKSVNRAEFREVSPSVYYDFDLASHVQGNVSLRPCYIHNLDLRYELYPSLGEQITVAAFYKRFNNPIEWTYTVAGGTNLIYSYENAQSADNYGIELDIRKDLSFIGLRNFSLSFNGALIHSRVNFPDGSRNENRPMQGQSPYLVNTGLFYKNERMGLNVSLLYNRIGRR
;
A
#
# COMPACT_ATOMS: atom_id res chain seq x y z
N TYR A 1 16.52 15.39 9.73
CA TYR A 1 16.78 16.53 10.62
C TYR A 1 16.26 16.24 12.02
N HIS A 2 17.10 16.40 13.04
CA HIS A 2 16.70 16.29 14.44
C HIS A 2 16.07 17.60 14.90
N ILE A 3 14.78 17.59 15.25
CA ILE A 3 14.08 18.77 15.79
C ILE A 3 14.29 18.90 17.30
N GLY A 4 14.77 17.83 17.95
CA GLY A 4 15.05 17.77 19.38
C GLY A 4 15.72 16.44 19.78
N LYS A 5 16.01 16.28 21.08
CA LYS A 5 16.65 15.05 21.58
C LYS A 5 15.83 13.77 21.37
N LYS A 6 14.50 13.91 21.20
CA LYS A 6 13.56 12.79 21.13
C LYS A 6 12.71 12.79 19.86
N SER A 7 12.98 13.70 18.92
CA SER A 7 12.16 13.80 17.71
C SER A 7 13.01 14.07 16.47
N GLN A 8 12.55 13.54 15.35
CA GLN A 8 13.18 13.76 14.05
C GLN A 8 12.15 13.90 12.95
N LEU A 9 12.51 14.68 11.94
CA LEU A 9 11.77 14.86 10.71
C LEU A 9 12.61 14.31 9.56
N ARG A 10 12.00 13.46 8.74
CA ARG A 10 12.62 12.92 7.53
C ARG A 10 11.80 13.34 6.33
N LEU A 11 12.48 13.83 5.32
CA LEU A 11 11.94 14.05 3.98
C LEU A 11 12.74 13.19 3.03
N SER A 12 12.06 12.39 2.22
CA SER A 12 12.71 11.59 1.18
C SER A 12 12.00 11.76 -0.16
N TYR A 13 12.81 11.75 -1.21
CA TYR A 13 12.36 11.70 -2.59
C TYR A 13 13.13 10.62 -3.32
N GLY A 14 12.42 9.82 -4.10
CA GLY A 14 13.04 8.78 -4.92
C GLY A 14 12.29 8.59 -6.23
N LYS A 15 13.04 8.23 -7.26
CA LYS A 15 12.48 7.80 -8.54
C LYS A 15 12.77 6.31 -8.72
N SER A 16 11.74 5.53 -8.96
CA SER A 16 11.84 4.09 -9.25
C SER A 16 11.20 3.76 -10.59
N VAL A 17 11.46 2.56 -11.07
CA VAL A 17 10.89 2.05 -12.32
C VAL A 17 10.28 0.69 -12.07
N ASN A 18 9.06 0.50 -12.53
CA ASN A 18 8.42 -0.81 -12.66
C ASN A 18 8.41 -1.20 -14.15
N ARG A 19 9.00 -2.36 -14.45
CA ARG A 19 9.00 -2.94 -15.79
C ARG A 19 7.98 -4.06 -15.83
N ALA A 20 7.35 -4.22 -17.00
CA ALA A 20 6.46 -5.34 -17.22
C ALA A 20 7.18 -6.68 -16.98
N GLU A 21 6.49 -7.61 -16.39
CA GLU A 21 6.93 -8.99 -16.23
C GLU A 21 6.87 -9.72 -17.58
N PHE A 22 7.59 -10.85 -17.68
CA PHE A 22 7.61 -11.64 -18.92
C PHE A 22 6.21 -12.06 -19.38
N ARG A 23 5.32 -12.42 -18.46
CA ARG A 23 3.92 -12.76 -18.76
C ARG A 23 3.12 -11.59 -19.31
N GLU A 24 3.39 -10.39 -18.82
CA GLU A 24 2.68 -9.18 -19.23
C GLU A 24 3.05 -8.73 -20.64
N VAL A 25 4.28 -9.01 -21.09
CA VAL A 25 4.75 -8.67 -22.46
C VAL A 25 4.67 -9.83 -23.44
N SER A 26 4.51 -11.07 -22.99
CA SER A 26 4.46 -12.24 -23.88
C SER A 26 3.19 -12.22 -24.73
N PRO A 27 3.28 -12.33 -26.06
CA PRO A 27 2.11 -12.42 -26.94
C PRO A 27 1.33 -13.73 -26.78
N SER A 28 1.86 -14.68 -26.00
CA SER A 28 1.23 -15.98 -25.78
C SER A 28 -0.07 -15.85 -25.01
N VAL A 29 -1.09 -16.57 -25.45
CA VAL A 29 -2.36 -16.69 -24.72
C VAL A 29 -2.28 -17.87 -23.77
N TYR A 30 -2.65 -17.68 -22.52
CA TYR A 30 -2.79 -18.75 -21.53
C TYR A 30 -4.12 -18.65 -20.81
N TYR A 31 -4.57 -19.75 -20.23
CA TYR A 31 -5.78 -19.79 -19.41
C TYR A 31 -5.42 -19.57 -17.94
N ASP A 32 -6.05 -18.57 -17.33
CA ASP A 32 -5.92 -18.29 -15.90
C ASP A 32 -7.12 -18.91 -15.17
N PHE A 33 -6.84 -19.85 -14.27
CA PHE A 33 -7.88 -20.60 -13.56
C PHE A 33 -8.57 -19.76 -12.48
N ASP A 34 -7.88 -18.76 -11.90
CA ASP A 34 -8.46 -17.89 -10.89
C ASP A 34 -9.45 -16.88 -11.51
N LEU A 35 -9.12 -16.40 -12.71
CA LEU A 35 -9.99 -15.53 -13.50
C LEU A 35 -11.02 -16.30 -14.32
N ALA A 36 -10.88 -17.63 -14.43
CA ALA A 36 -11.66 -18.50 -15.33
C ALA A 36 -11.71 -17.94 -16.76
N SER A 37 -10.59 -17.38 -17.26
CA SER A 37 -10.52 -16.64 -18.51
C SER A 37 -9.16 -16.76 -19.17
N HIS A 38 -9.11 -16.46 -20.48
CA HIS A 38 -7.86 -16.34 -21.19
C HIS A 38 -7.18 -15.00 -20.90
N VAL A 39 -5.84 -15.05 -20.77
CA VAL A 39 -4.99 -13.88 -20.58
C VAL A 39 -3.96 -13.83 -21.69
N GLN A 40 -3.74 -12.65 -22.26
CA GLN A 40 -2.75 -12.39 -23.29
C GLN A 40 -1.90 -11.19 -22.89
N GLY A 41 -0.58 -11.33 -22.93
CA GLY A 41 0.33 -10.22 -22.70
C GLY A 41 0.32 -9.22 -23.83
N ASN A 42 0.88 -8.03 -23.58
CA ASN A 42 0.94 -6.92 -24.51
C ASN A 42 2.40 -6.49 -24.73
N VAL A 43 2.92 -6.77 -25.92
CA VAL A 43 4.31 -6.43 -26.31
C VAL A 43 4.59 -4.92 -26.37
N SER A 44 3.54 -4.09 -26.39
CA SER A 44 3.65 -2.62 -26.49
C SER A 44 3.78 -1.94 -25.13
N LEU A 45 3.82 -2.70 -24.04
CA LEU A 45 3.95 -2.14 -22.68
C LEU A 45 5.23 -1.34 -22.52
N ARG A 46 5.06 -0.18 -21.90
CA ARG A 46 6.16 0.74 -21.55
C ARG A 46 6.49 0.62 -20.07
N PRO A 47 7.73 0.87 -19.65
CA PRO A 47 8.09 0.95 -18.25
C PRO A 47 7.29 2.03 -17.52
N CYS A 48 6.83 1.72 -16.32
CA CYS A 48 6.22 2.70 -15.42
C CYS A 48 7.30 3.40 -14.60
N TYR A 49 7.34 4.72 -14.62
CA TYR A 49 8.22 5.52 -13.76
C TYR A 49 7.42 6.06 -12.58
N ILE A 50 7.98 5.90 -11.39
CA ILE A 50 7.31 6.23 -10.14
C ILE A 50 8.14 7.28 -9.40
N HIS A 51 7.53 8.43 -9.12
CA HIS A 51 8.08 9.46 -8.24
C HIS A 51 7.47 9.27 -6.86
N ASN A 52 8.31 9.08 -5.85
CA ASN A 52 7.92 8.88 -4.46
C ASN A 52 8.40 10.08 -3.64
N LEU A 53 7.49 10.66 -2.87
CA LEU A 53 7.77 11.72 -1.91
C LEU A 53 7.20 11.30 -0.57
N ASP A 54 8.04 11.26 0.48
CA ASP A 54 7.66 10.85 1.83
C ASP A 54 8.11 11.89 2.83
N LEU A 55 7.20 12.27 3.72
CA LEU A 55 7.46 13.12 4.87
C LEU A 55 7.08 12.35 6.13
N ARG A 56 8.02 12.21 7.07
CA ARG A 56 7.84 11.43 8.29
C ARG A 56 8.33 12.21 9.51
N TYR A 57 7.45 12.33 10.49
CA TYR A 57 7.79 12.82 11.83
C TYR A 57 7.79 11.65 12.81
N GLU A 58 8.85 11.53 13.59
CA GLU A 58 9.04 10.48 14.58
C GLU A 58 9.30 11.11 15.95
N LEU A 59 8.61 10.63 16.97
CA LEU A 59 8.76 11.02 18.36
C LEU A 59 9.04 9.76 19.19
N TYR A 60 10.06 9.81 20.02
CA TYR A 60 10.49 8.76 20.93
C TYR A 60 10.36 9.23 22.39
N PRO A 61 9.16 9.13 23.00
CA PRO A 61 8.92 9.67 24.35
C PRO A 61 9.80 9.03 25.41
N SER A 62 9.95 7.69 25.35
CA SER A 62 10.74 6.87 26.27
C SER A 62 11.35 5.67 25.54
N LEU A 63 12.20 4.89 26.24
CA LEU A 63 12.77 3.64 25.72
C LEU A 63 11.64 2.66 25.32
N GLY A 64 11.68 2.17 24.09
CA GLY A 64 10.67 1.25 23.55
C GLY A 64 9.37 1.90 23.10
N GLU A 65 9.21 3.22 23.29
CA GLU A 65 8.05 3.98 22.83
C GLU A 65 8.36 4.74 21.55
N GLN A 66 7.37 4.78 20.65
CA GLN A 66 7.47 5.50 19.38
C GLN A 66 6.10 5.98 18.95
N ILE A 67 6.05 7.20 18.43
CA ILE A 67 4.89 7.75 17.73
C ILE A 67 5.42 8.28 16.39
N THR A 68 4.88 7.76 15.30
CA THR A 68 5.26 8.18 13.95
C THR A 68 4.04 8.63 13.21
N VAL A 69 4.13 9.80 12.58
CA VAL A 69 3.15 10.28 11.60
C VAL A 69 3.88 10.45 10.28
N ALA A 70 3.36 9.83 9.23
CA ALA A 70 3.92 9.95 7.90
C ALA A 70 2.85 10.36 6.89
N ALA A 71 3.26 11.11 5.88
CA ALA A 71 2.47 11.41 4.70
C ALA A 71 3.30 11.03 3.48
N PHE A 72 2.65 10.42 2.49
CA PHE A 72 3.31 10.05 1.25
C PHE A 72 2.51 10.48 0.03
N TYR A 73 3.23 10.73 -1.06
CA TYR A 73 2.68 10.96 -2.39
C TYR A 73 3.49 10.19 -3.42
N LYS A 74 2.80 9.41 -4.26
CA LYS A 74 3.41 8.66 -5.35
C LYS A 74 2.72 9.02 -6.66
N ARG A 75 3.50 9.44 -7.64
CA ARG A 75 3.06 9.70 -9.01
C ARG A 75 3.62 8.63 -9.92
N PHE A 76 2.72 7.93 -10.62
CA PHE A 76 3.04 6.90 -11.60
C PHE A 76 2.84 7.47 -12.99
N ASN A 77 3.83 7.33 -13.84
CA ASN A 77 3.76 7.63 -15.26
C ASN A 77 3.76 6.31 -16.02
N ASN A 78 2.75 6.09 -16.85
CA ASN A 78 2.47 4.84 -17.56
C ASN A 78 2.34 3.61 -16.63
N PRO A 79 1.51 3.62 -15.57
CA PRO A 79 1.29 2.43 -14.77
C PRO A 79 0.68 1.32 -15.63
N ILE A 80 1.10 0.08 -15.37
CA ILE A 80 0.60 -1.11 -16.05
C ILE A 80 -0.65 -1.55 -15.31
N GLU A 81 -1.76 -1.64 -16.04
CA GLU A 81 -3.07 -1.97 -15.49
C GLU A 81 -3.74 -3.07 -16.32
N TRP A 82 -4.61 -3.85 -15.67
CA TRP A 82 -5.43 -4.84 -16.35
C TRP A 82 -6.44 -4.17 -17.28
N THR A 83 -6.59 -4.74 -18.47
CA THR A 83 -7.64 -4.43 -19.43
C THR A 83 -8.28 -5.72 -19.93
N TYR A 84 -9.33 -5.62 -20.73
CA TYR A 84 -9.96 -6.77 -21.34
C TYR A 84 -10.47 -6.42 -22.75
N THR A 85 -10.51 -7.43 -23.61
CA THR A 85 -11.15 -7.36 -24.91
C THR A 85 -12.23 -8.43 -25.02
N VAL A 86 -13.29 -8.13 -25.77
CA VAL A 86 -14.35 -9.10 -26.08
C VAL A 86 -13.92 -9.85 -27.33
N ALA A 87 -13.66 -11.15 -27.21
CA ALA A 87 -13.16 -12.01 -28.29
C ALA A 87 -14.29 -12.69 -29.11
N GLY A 88 -15.50 -12.17 -29.02
CA GLY A 88 -16.69 -12.74 -29.66
C GLY A 88 -17.65 -13.38 -28.65
N GLY A 89 -18.94 -13.08 -28.78
CA GLY A 89 -19.95 -13.52 -27.81
C GLY A 89 -19.70 -12.96 -26.41
N THR A 90 -19.70 -13.81 -25.39
CA THR A 90 -19.46 -13.44 -23.99
C THR A 90 -18.03 -13.72 -23.52
N ASN A 91 -17.14 -14.16 -24.41
CA ASN A 91 -15.77 -14.52 -24.03
C ASN A 91 -14.91 -13.27 -23.86
N LEU A 92 -14.36 -13.09 -22.66
CA LEU A 92 -13.40 -12.04 -22.34
C LEU A 92 -11.97 -12.58 -22.47
N ILE A 93 -11.09 -11.80 -23.09
CA ILE A 93 -9.65 -12.00 -23.01
C ILE A 93 -9.09 -10.84 -22.20
N TYR A 94 -8.47 -11.18 -21.07
CA TYR A 94 -7.77 -10.20 -20.25
C TYR A 94 -6.39 -9.91 -20.85
N SER A 95 -5.95 -8.69 -20.67
CA SER A 95 -4.65 -8.21 -21.14
C SER A 95 -4.14 -7.09 -20.22
N TYR A 96 -3.07 -6.44 -20.62
CA TYR A 96 -2.42 -5.35 -19.90
C TYR A 96 -2.30 -4.13 -20.77
N GLU A 97 -2.47 -2.96 -20.19
CA GLU A 97 -2.23 -1.69 -20.87
C GLU A 97 -1.52 -0.69 -19.94
N ASN A 98 -0.85 0.29 -20.52
CA ASN A 98 -0.37 1.42 -19.74
C ASN A 98 -1.48 2.45 -19.61
N ALA A 99 -1.92 2.71 -18.40
CA ALA A 99 -2.72 3.91 -18.14
C ALA A 99 -1.84 5.16 -18.29
N GLN A 100 -2.47 6.32 -18.47
CA GLN A 100 -1.76 7.58 -18.66
C GLN A 100 -0.96 7.97 -17.41
N SER A 101 -1.58 7.86 -16.25
CA SER A 101 -0.97 8.17 -14.97
C SER A 101 -1.77 7.57 -13.82
N ALA A 102 -1.13 7.47 -12.66
CA ALA A 102 -1.84 7.25 -11.41
C ALA A 102 -1.23 8.09 -10.30
N ASP A 103 -2.07 8.46 -9.34
CA ASP A 103 -1.68 9.13 -8.11
C ASP A 103 -2.08 8.25 -6.93
N ASN A 104 -1.18 8.15 -5.95
CA ASN A 104 -1.43 7.44 -4.70
C ASN A 104 -0.84 8.26 -3.56
N TYR A 105 -1.68 8.68 -2.62
CA TYR A 105 -1.26 9.46 -1.47
C TYR A 105 -2.03 9.06 -0.22
N GLY A 106 -1.42 9.32 0.90
CA GLY A 106 -2.03 8.93 2.17
C GLY A 106 -1.27 9.42 3.37
N ILE A 107 -1.83 9.08 4.52
CA ILE A 107 -1.25 9.32 5.83
C ILE A 107 -1.16 8.00 6.59
N GLU A 108 -0.09 7.85 7.36
CA GLU A 108 0.17 6.70 8.20
C GLU A 108 0.42 7.16 9.63
N LEU A 109 -0.10 6.40 10.59
CA LEU A 109 0.12 6.59 12.02
C LEU A 109 0.62 5.28 12.61
N ASP A 110 1.78 5.32 13.27
CA ASP A 110 2.34 4.19 14.00
C ASP A 110 2.57 4.61 15.45
N ILE A 111 2.04 3.85 16.40
CA ILE A 111 2.15 4.12 17.84
C ILE A 111 2.62 2.84 18.52
N ARG A 112 3.69 2.95 19.31
CA ARG A 112 4.08 1.97 20.34
C ARG A 112 4.17 2.70 21.66
N LYS A 113 3.35 2.30 22.61
CA LYS A 113 3.21 3.02 23.87
C LYS A 113 3.02 2.05 25.04
N ASP A 114 3.80 2.26 26.09
CA ASP A 114 3.53 1.67 27.39
C ASP A 114 2.33 2.38 28.03
N LEU A 115 1.46 1.63 28.70
CA LEU A 115 0.23 2.16 29.29
C LEU A 115 0.35 2.45 30.79
N SER A 116 1.56 2.45 31.35
CA SER A 116 1.81 2.76 32.76
C SER A 116 1.35 4.16 33.16
N PHE A 117 1.32 5.12 32.23
CA PHE A 117 0.84 6.47 32.47
C PHE A 117 -0.66 6.56 32.85
N ILE A 118 -1.46 5.54 32.51
CA ILE A 118 -2.87 5.40 32.92
C ILE A 118 -3.06 4.33 34.00
N GLY A 119 -1.97 3.88 34.65
CA GLY A 119 -1.99 2.88 35.73
C GLY A 119 -1.88 1.43 35.26
N LEU A 120 -1.87 1.14 33.97
CA LEU A 120 -1.76 -0.21 33.39
C LEU A 120 -0.30 -0.60 33.17
N ARG A 121 0.44 -0.80 34.27
CA ARG A 121 1.91 -0.96 34.27
C ARG A 121 2.46 -2.14 33.47
N ASN A 122 1.67 -3.17 33.22
CA ASN A 122 2.10 -4.37 32.50
C ASN A 122 1.56 -4.43 31.07
N PHE A 123 0.90 -3.36 30.63
CA PHE A 123 0.29 -3.30 29.31
C PHE A 123 1.07 -2.39 28.38
N SER A 124 1.17 -2.80 27.13
CA SER A 124 1.64 -1.97 26.04
C SER A 124 0.72 -2.07 24.84
N LEU A 125 0.59 -0.96 24.11
CA LEU A 125 -0.21 -0.82 22.90
C LEU A 125 0.71 -0.68 21.69
N SER A 126 0.39 -1.42 20.63
CA SER A 126 0.89 -1.18 19.27
C SER A 126 -0.28 -0.86 18.38
N PHE A 127 -0.21 0.23 17.67
CA PHE A 127 -1.20 0.64 16.68
C PHE A 127 -0.49 1.05 15.39
N ASN A 128 -0.97 0.55 14.25
CA ASN A 128 -0.58 1.00 12.93
C ASN A 128 -1.84 1.23 12.11
N GLY A 129 -2.01 2.43 11.58
CA GLY A 129 -3.13 2.81 10.74
C GLY A 129 -2.68 3.56 9.52
N ALA A 130 -3.34 3.33 8.40
CA ALA A 130 -3.13 4.04 7.15
C ALA A 130 -4.46 4.42 6.51
N LEU A 131 -4.53 5.64 5.97
CA LEU A 131 -5.59 6.10 5.08
C LEU A 131 -4.96 6.42 3.73
N ILE A 132 -5.46 5.81 2.67
CA ILE A 132 -4.84 5.81 1.36
C ILE A 132 -5.89 6.19 0.32
N HIS A 133 -5.56 7.14 -0.52
CA HIS A 133 -6.35 7.49 -1.70
C HIS A 133 -5.53 7.25 -2.95
N SER A 134 -6.13 6.58 -3.93
CA SER A 134 -5.49 6.33 -5.21
C SER A 134 -6.46 6.62 -6.36
N ARG A 135 -5.91 7.04 -7.50
CA ARG A 135 -6.65 7.26 -8.73
C ARG A 135 -5.78 6.93 -9.93
N VAL A 136 -6.27 6.08 -10.79
CA VAL A 136 -5.69 5.79 -12.10
C VAL A 136 -6.45 6.58 -13.15
N ASN A 137 -5.73 7.27 -14.02
CA ASN A 137 -6.29 8.00 -15.17
C ASN A 137 -5.91 7.26 -16.44
N PHE A 138 -6.92 6.87 -17.20
CA PHE A 138 -6.76 6.21 -18.48
C PHE A 138 -6.80 7.24 -19.63
N PRO A 139 -6.14 6.96 -20.77
CA PRO A 139 -6.24 7.82 -21.95
C PRO A 139 -7.67 7.84 -22.50
N ASP A 140 -8.02 8.93 -23.16
CA ASP A 140 -9.29 9.05 -23.86
C ASP A 140 -9.45 7.93 -24.90
N GLY A 141 -10.60 7.29 -24.91
CA GLY A 141 -10.88 6.14 -25.77
C GLY A 141 -10.43 4.78 -25.20
N SER A 142 -9.82 4.73 -24.02
CA SER A 142 -9.63 3.47 -23.30
C SER A 142 -10.98 2.86 -22.92
N ARG A 143 -11.02 1.52 -22.85
CA ARG A 143 -12.18 0.80 -22.30
C ARG A 143 -12.28 0.86 -20.80
N ASN A 144 -11.15 1.17 -20.13
CA ASN A 144 -11.10 1.37 -18.70
C ASN A 144 -11.56 2.78 -18.32
N GLU A 145 -12.30 2.87 -17.24
CA GLU A 145 -12.68 4.13 -16.60
C GLU A 145 -11.71 4.49 -15.48
N ASN A 146 -11.63 5.79 -15.17
CA ASN A 146 -10.85 6.27 -14.05
C ASN A 146 -11.36 5.63 -12.75
N ARG A 147 -10.46 4.99 -12.02
CA ARG A 147 -10.78 4.21 -10.82
C ARG A 147 -9.63 4.23 -9.82
N PRO A 148 -9.83 3.78 -8.58
CA PRO A 148 -8.72 3.48 -7.68
C PRO A 148 -7.78 2.43 -8.27
N MET A 149 -6.50 2.43 -7.85
CA MET A 149 -5.55 1.38 -8.23
C MET A 149 -6.04 0.01 -7.79
N GLN A 150 -5.89 -0.98 -8.65
CA GLN A 150 -6.29 -2.35 -8.35
C GLN A 150 -5.53 -2.90 -7.13
N GLY A 151 -6.26 -3.61 -6.27
CA GLY A 151 -5.70 -4.18 -5.05
C GLY A 151 -5.40 -3.16 -3.95
N GLN A 152 -5.61 -1.86 -4.17
CA GLN A 152 -5.39 -0.83 -3.17
C GLN A 152 -6.58 -0.75 -2.20
N SER A 153 -6.29 -0.94 -0.91
CA SER A 153 -7.28 -0.71 0.15
C SER A 153 -7.28 0.75 0.58
N PRO A 154 -8.46 1.37 0.80
CA PRO A 154 -8.55 2.78 1.21
C PRO A 154 -8.09 3.02 2.65
N TYR A 155 -8.09 1.98 3.47
CA TYR A 155 -7.56 2.04 4.84
C TYR A 155 -7.04 0.68 5.31
N LEU A 156 -6.12 0.75 6.27
CA LEU A 156 -5.57 -0.40 6.98
C LEU A 156 -5.49 -0.03 8.46
N VAL A 157 -5.87 -0.95 9.34
CA VAL A 157 -5.77 -0.80 10.80
C VAL A 157 -5.24 -2.10 11.40
N ASN A 158 -4.13 -1.99 12.13
CA ASN A 158 -3.57 -3.06 12.94
C ASN A 158 -3.46 -2.55 14.38
N THR A 159 -3.95 -3.32 15.32
CA THR A 159 -3.85 -2.98 16.75
C THR A 159 -3.43 -4.20 17.53
N GLY A 160 -2.50 -4.04 18.44
CA GLY A 160 -2.04 -5.07 19.38
C GLY A 160 -2.04 -4.55 20.80
N LEU A 161 -2.69 -5.26 21.69
CA LEU A 161 -2.60 -5.04 23.14
C LEU A 161 -1.81 -6.19 23.75
N PHE A 162 -0.74 -5.86 24.46
CA PHE A 162 0.18 -6.82 25.06
C PHE A 162 0.18 -6.66 26.57
N TYR A 163 0.04 -7.77 27.26
CA TYR A 163 0.22 -7.87 28.71
C TYR A 163 1.43 -8.73 29.01
N LYS A 164 2.37 -8.22 29.82
CA LYS A 164 3.54 -8.95 30.24
C LYS A 164 3.72 -8.87 31.77
N ASN A 165 3.72 -10.03 32.43
CA ASN A 165 4.01 -10.14 33.85
C ASN A 165 5.19 -11.08 34.07
N GLU A 166 6.36 -10.52 34.34
CA GLU A 166 7.59 -11.29 34.50
C GLU A 166 7.61 -12.15 35.80
N ARG A 167 6.92 -11.70 36.85
CA ARG A 167 6.84 -12.48 38.12
C ARG A 167 6.04 -13.76 37.95
N MET A 168 5.02 -13.73 37.14
CA MET A 168 4.15 -14.87 36.82
C MET A 168 4.60 -15.67 35.60
N GLY A 169 5.59 -15.19 34.86
CA GLY A 169 5.99 -15.75 33.57
C GLY A 169 4.89 -15.67 32.51
N LEU A 170 3.91 -14.77 32.67
CA LEU A 170 2.73 -14.69 31.81
C LEU A 170 2.86 -13.60 30.75
N ASN A 171 2.67 -14.00 29.48
CA ASN A 171 2.58 -13.10 28.35
C ASN A 171 1.27 -13.36 27.59
N VAL A 172 0.47 -12.31 27.39
CA VAL A 172 -0.79 -12.37 26.63
C VAL A 172 -0.79 -11.31 25.55
N SER A 173 -1.22 -11.66 24.36
CA SER A 173 -1.32 -10.73 23.22
C SER A 173 -2.72 -10.82 22.60
N LEU A 174 -3.36 -9.67 22.44
CA LEU A 174 -4.61 -9.53 21.68
C LEU A 174 -4.31 -8.70 20.43
N LEU A 175 -4.56 -9.29 19.26
CA LEU A 175 -4.27 -8.65 17.96
C LEU A 175 -5.56 -8.47 17.17
N TYR A 176 -5.70 -7.30 16.55
CA TYR A 176 -6.79 -6.96 15.65
C TYR A 176 -6.24 -6.40 14.34
N ASN A 177 -6.73 -6.92 13.22
CA ASN A 177 -6.42 -6.45 11.88
C ASN A 177 -7.69 -6.16 11.11
N ARG A 178 -7.72 -5.04 10.39
CA ARG A 178 -8.81 -4.70 9.48
C ARG A 178 -8.26 -3.99 8.25
N ILE A 179 -8.72 -4.44 7.09
CA ILE A 179 -8.36 -3.88 5.78
C ILE A 179 -9.65 -3.44 5.08
N GLY A 180 -9.62 -2.28 4.44
CA GLY A 180 -10.72 -1.78 3.61
C GLY A 180 -10.95 -2.67 2.39
N ARG A 181 -12.15 -2.60 1.82
CA ARG A 181 -12.46 -3.30 0.57
C ARG A 181 -11.58 -2.77 -0.56
N ARG A 182 -11.11 -3.71 -1.39
CA ARG A 182 -10.30 -3.44 -2.59
C ARG A 182 -11.17 -3.36 -3.81
#